data_16e3be856b0c9629cc53920f17428032
#
_entry.id   16e3be856b0c9629cc53920f17428032
#
_cell.length_a   1.000
_cell.length_b   1.000
_cell.length_c   1.000
_cell.angle_alpha   90.00
_cell.angle_beta   90.00
_cell.angle_gamma   90.00
#
_symmetry.space_group_name_H-M   'P 1'
#
loop_
_entity.id
_entity.type
_entity.pdbx_description
1 polymer ?
#
loop_
_entity_poly.entity_id
_entity_poly.type
_entity_poly.pdbx_seq_one_letter_code
_entity_poly.pdbx_strand_id
1 'polypeptide(L)'
;GGFSSEVDALGDAYEYLIEQFAAGSGKKAGEFYTPQAISTILSRIVSLDAQNPERGMKDGIKRVLDFACGSGSLLLNVRKQMGDRIGRIYGQELNVTTYNLARMNMILHGVKDSEFEIFHGDSLTNEWPFLNNPNPTNKAEFDAVVANPPFSLKWAPKEETAQDFRFQNYGVAPKSAADFAFLLHGLHYLSKDGTMAIILPHGVLFRGGAERAIRKKLLEDGYIDTIIGLPSKLFYSTGIPVCIIVLKKCRTADDVLFIDASRDFAKDKKQNRLRMGQNGEPNDIDKIIDAYQYRREIDKYARRVTFDEIQTNDYNLNIPRYVDTFEEEEEIDIQAVMGKIEELETRRADLDKQINVYLRELGLIQ
;
A
#
# COMPACT_ATOMS: atom_id res chain seq x y z
N GLY A 1 -32.93 13.73 -3.73
CA GLY A 1 -32.03 13.29 -4.80
C GLY A 1 -31.01 14.32 -5.26
N GLY A 2 -31.36 15.61 -5.43
CA GLY A 2 -30.46 16.63 -5.98
C GLY A 2 -29.31 17.06 -5.07
N PHE A 3 -29.55 17.15 -3.77
CA PHE A 3 -28.54 17.58 -2.79
C PHE A 3 -27.39 16.56 -2.64
N SER A 4 -27.69 15.27 -2.57
CA SER A 4 -26.69 14.24 -2.45
C SER A 4 -25.77 14.14 -3.69
N SER A 5 -26.33 14.33 -4.89
CA SER A 5 -25.54 14.35 -6.12
C SER A 5 -24.64 15.58 -6.25
N GLU A 6 -25.04 16.73 -5.73
CA GLU A 6 -24.21 17.95 -5.69
C GLU A 6 -23.06 17.81 -4.71
N VAL A 7 -23.29 17.23 -3.53
CA VAL A 7 -22.23 16.94 -2.54
C VAL A 7 -21.22 15.94 -3.10
N ASP A 8 -21.68 14.86 -3.75
CA ASP A 8 -20.80 13.88 -4.36
C ASP A 8 -19.96 14.48 -5.48
N ALA A 9 -20.56 15.32 -6.34
CA ALA A 9 -19.85 16.02 -7.40
C ALA A 9 -18.78 16.99 -6.84
N LEU A 10 -19.09 17.71 -5.76
CA LEU A 10 -18.17 18.63 -5.12
C LEU A 10 -16.99 17.88 -4.46
N GLY A 11 -17.26 16.78 -3.77
CA GLY A 11 -16.25 15.90 -3.19
C GLY A 11 -15.33 15.31 -4.25
N ASP A 12 -15.87 14.80 -5.33
CA ASP A 12 -15.10 14.25 -6.44
C ASP A 12 -14.22 15.30 -7.13
N ALA A 13 -14.75 16.52 -7.32
CA ALA A 13 -13.96 17.62 -7.86
C ALA A 13 -12.80 18.01 -6.95
N TYR A 14 -13.03 18.04 -5.65
CA TYR A 14 -11.98 18.34 -4.67
C TYR A 14 -10.90 17.26 -4.63
N GLU A 15 -11.28 15.98 -4.65
CA GLU A 15 -10.33 14.85 -4.76
C GLU A 15 -9.46 14.96 -6.03
N TYR A 16 -10.07 15.26 -7.15
CA TYR A 16 -9.34 15.46 -8.40
C TYR A 16 -8.31 16.59 -8.27
N LEU A 17 -8.68 17.73 -7.68
CA LEU A 17 -7.74 18.84 -7.45
C LEU A 17 -6.60 18.47 -6.53
N ILE A 18 -6.86 17.73 -5.45
CA ILE A 18 -5.83 17.22 -4.53
C ILE A 18 -4.85 16.32 -5.28
N GLU A 19 -5.37 15.39 -6.08
CA GLU A 19 -4.55 14.47 -6.86
C GLU A 19 -3.67 15.20 -7.88
N GLN A 20 -4.24 16.17 -8.61
CA GLN A 20 -3.49 16.98 -9.58
C GLN A 20 -2.40 17.81 -8.89
N PHE A 21 -2.70 18.39 -7.74
CA PHE A 21 -1.72 19.11 -6.94
C PHE A 21 -0.59 18.19 -6.46
N ALA A 22 -0.90 17.01 -5.95
CA ALA A 22 0.08 16.02 -5.52
C ALA A 22 0.97 15.56 -6.67
N ALA A 23 0.39 15.31 -7.85
CA ALA A 23 1.13 14.88 -9.03
C ALA A 23 2.05 15.98 -9.60
N GLY A 24 1.62 17.25 -9.56
CA GLY A 24 2.30 18.37 -10.18
C GLY A 24 3.29 19.13 -9.32
N SER A 25 3.21 19.03 -7.99
CA SER A 25 3.93 19.90 -7.05
C SER A 25 5.20 19.28 -6.44
N GLY A 26 5.64 18.14 -6.92
CA GLY A 26 6.85 17.48 -6.49
C GLY A 26 6.73 16.70 -5.18
N LYS A 27 7.89 16.33 -4.60
CA LYS A 27 7.98 15.35 -3.52
C LYS A 27 7.17 15.72 -2.27
N LYS A 28 7.23 16.97 -1.79
CA LYS A 28 6.55 17.39 -0.56
C LYS A 28 5.03 17.30 -0.66
N ALA A 29 4.48 17.73 -1.78
CA ALA A 29 3.04 17.69 -2.00
C ALA A 29 2.54 16.26 -2.22
N GLY A 30 3.33 15.41 -2.90
CA GLY A 30 3.01 14.01 -3.12
C GLY A 30 2.96 13.15 -1.85
N GLU A 31 3.69 13.53 -0.80
CA GLU A 31 3.74 12.79 0.47
C GLU A 31 2.43 12.78 1.25
N PHE A 32 1.56 13.76 1.07
CA PHE A 32 0.28 13.81 1.79
C PHE A 32 -0.86 13.05 1.07
N TYR A 33 -0.60 12.48 -0.08
CA TYR A 33 -1.63 11.84 -0.90
C TYR A 33 -1.30 10.38 -1.20
N THR A 34 -2.23 9.50 -0.89
CA THR A 34 -2.16 8.09 -1.28
C THR A 34 -2.86 7.90 -2.62
N PRO A 35 -2.19 7.36 -3.66
CA PRO A 35 -2.84 7.10 -4.94
C PRO A 35 -4.11 6.27 -4.79
N GLN A 36 -5.15 6.59 -5.56
CA GLN A 36 -6.48 6.00 -5.42
C GLN A 36 -6.48 4.48 -5.53
N ALA A 37 -5.69 3.91 -6.42
CA ALA A 37 -5.60 2.47 -6.57
C ALA A 37 -5.09 1.78 -5.30
N ILE A 38 -4.07 2.33 -4.65
CA ILE A 38 -3.52 1.80 -3.40
C ILE A 38 -4.50 2.02 -2.25
N SER A 39 -5.10 3.20 -2.18
CA SER A 39 -6.13 3.52 -1.21
C SER A 39 -7.31 2.55 -1.30
N THR A 40 -7.71 2.17 -2.51
CA THR A 40 -8.75 1.16 -2.74
C THR A 40 -8.36 -0.21 -2.20
N ILE A 41 -7.11 -0.64 -2.41
CA ILE A 41 -6.62 -1.92 -1.87
C ILE A 41 -6.71 -1.92 -0.34
N LEU A 42 -6.17 -0.90 0.32
CA LEU A 42 -6.20 -0.79 1.79
C LEU A 42 -7.63 -0.78 2.32
N SER A 43 -8.51 0.00 1.70
CA SER A 43 -9.91 0.13 2.10
C SER A 43 -10.67 -1.19 1.96
N ARG A 44 -10.46 -1.91 0.87
CA ARG A 44 -11.08 -3.22 0.64
C ARG A 44 -10.59 -4.27 1.63
N ILE A 45 -9.30 -4.27 1.96
CA ILE A 45 -8.72 -5.21 2.94
C ILE A 45 -9.35 -5.01 4.32
N VAL A 46 -9.36 -3.78 4.83
CA VAL A 46 -9.86 -3.51 6.19
C VAL A 46 -11.38 -3.60 6.31
N SER A 47 -12.09 -3.59 5.19
CA SER A 47 -13.55 -3.73 5.15
C SER A 47 -14.01 -5.19 5.15
N LEU A 48 -13.13 -6.14 4.86
CA LEU A 48 -13.45 -7.56 4.93
C LEU A 48 -13.41 -8.05 6.38
N ASP A 49 -14.18 -9.09 6.66
CA ASP A 49 -14.18 -9.75 7.98
C ASP A 49 -12.74 -10.12 8.38
N ALA A 50 -12.34 -9.74 9.59
CA ALA A 50 -10.94 -9.88 10.00
C ALA A 50 -10.54 -11.33 10.21
N GLN A 51 -11.41 -12.12 10.85
CA GLN A 51 -11.13 -13.53 11.16
C GLN A 51 -11.35 -14.43 9.95
N ASN A 52 -12.43 -14.18 9.19
CA ASN A 52 -12.82 -14.97 8.04
C ASN A 52 -13.12 -14.07 6.82
N PRO A 53 -12.07 -13.56 6.14
CA PRO A 53 -12.26 -12.64 5.01
C PRO A 53 -13.14 -13.22 3.89
N GLU A 54 -13.16 -14.54 3.71
CA GLU A 54 -13.99 -15.24 2.74
C GLU A 54 -15.48 -15.05 2.94
N ARG A 55 -15.92 -14.64 4.12
CA ARG A 55 -17.31 -14.29 4.39
C ARG A 55 -17.74 -12.98 3.74
N GLY A 56 -16.78 -12.16 3.31
CA GLY A 56 -17.03 -10.85 2.71
C GLY A 56 -16.89 -9.71 3.70
N MET A 57 -17.64 -8.65 3.47
CA MET A 57 -17.55 -7.42 4.26
C MET A 57 -17.96 -7.62 5.72
N LYS A 58 -17.30 -6.90 6.61
CA LYS A 58 -17.72 -6.75 8.01
C LYS A 58 -19.16 -6.24 8.10
N ASP A 59 -19.86 -6.62 9.14
CA ASP A 59 -21.20 -6.07 9.43
C ASP A 59 -21.15 -4.57 9.70
N GLY A 60 -20.05 -4.09 10.28
CA GLY A 60 -19.81 -2.67 10.48
C GLY A 60 -18.40 -2.38 11.00
N ILE A 61 -17.99 -1.14 10.85
CA ILE A 61 -16.79 -0.57 11.46
C ILE A 61 -17.25 0.56 12.38
N LYS A 62 -17.07 0.40 13.69
CA LYS A 62 -17.44 1.45 14.66
C LYS A 62 -16.50 2.65 14.58
N ARG A 63 -15.19 2.38 14.47
CA ARG A 63 -14.14 3.38 14.42
C ARG A 63 -13.07 2.98 13.43
N VAL A 64 -12.65 3.92 12.60
CA VAL A 64 -11.48 3.78 11.72
C VAL A 64 -10.46 4.86 12.06
N LEU A 65 -9.19 4.48 12.07
CA LEU A 65 -8.05 5.39 12.30
C LEU A 65 -7.11 5.40 11.10
N ASP A 66 -6.71 6.60 10.69
CA ASP A 66 -5.52 6.83 9.89
C ASP A 66 -4.61 7.81 10.65
N PHE A 67 -3.52 7.32 11.21
CA PHE A 67 -2.63 8.10 12.07
C PHE A 67 -1.58 8.93 11.31
N ALA A 68 -1.62 8.94 10.01
CA ALA A 68 -0.85 9.79 9.09
C ALA A 68 -1.75 10.19 7.93
N CYS A 69 -2.89 10.83 8.24
CA CYS A 69 -4.04 10.86 7.34
C CYS A 69 -3.87 11.76 6.12
N GLY A 70 -2.88 12.65 6.10
CA GLY A 70 -2.66 13.52 4.96
C GLY A 70 -3.92 14.29 4.58
N SER A 71 -4.32 14.18 3.33
CA SER A 71 -5.55 14.80 2.82
C SER A 71 -6.85 14.18 3.34
N GLY A 72 -6.78 13.05 4.03
CA GLY A 72 -7.96 12.29 4.48
C GLY A 72 -8.61 11.40 3.41
N SER A 73 -8.03 11.35 2.21
CA SER A 73 -8.61 10.58 1.09
C SER A 73 -8.72 9.09 1.36
N LEU A 74 -7.75 8.51 2.08
CA LEU A 74 -7.78 7.11 2.46
C LEU A 74 -8.94 6.79 3.41
N LEU A 75 -9.17 7.63 4.42
CA LEU A 75 -10.32 7.51 5.32
C LEU A 75 -11.65 7.61 4.58
N LEU A 76 -11.75 8.53 3.63
CA LEU A 76 -12.94 8.68 2.79
C LEU A 76 -13.18 7.46 1.90
N ASN A 77 -12.14 6.81 1.42
CA ASN A 77 -12.27 5.56 0.68
C ASN A 77 -12.77 4.41 1.55
N VAL A 78 -12.33 4.31 2.79
CA VAL A 78 -12.88 3.33 3.76
C VAL A 78 -14.37 3.60 3.99
N ARG A 79 -14.75 4.86 4.18
CA ARG A 79 -16.15 5.27 4.32
C ARG A 79 -16.98 4.89 3.09
N LYS A 80 -16.47 5.18 1.89
CA LYS A 80 -17.12 4.80 0.63
C LYS A 80 -17.31 3.28 0.53
N GLN A 81 -16.31 2.50 0.90
CA GLN A 81 -16.35 1.03 0.85
C GLN A 81 -17.39 0.46 1.82
N MET A 82 -17.52 1.03 3.02
CA MET A 82 -18.44 0.54 4.04
C MET A 82 -19.87 1.09 3.89
N GLY A 83 -20.06 2.20 3.19
CA GLY A 83 -21.35 2.84 3.06
C GLY A 83 -21.92 3.33 4.40
N ASP A 84 -23.13 2.90 4.75
CA ASP A 84 -23.79 3.23 6.01
C ASP A 84 -23.34 2.39 7.22
N ARG A 85 -22.43 1.45 6.99
CA ARG A 85 -21.90 0.53 8.02
C ARG A 85 -20.68 1.07 8.75
N ILE A 86 -20.33 2.32 8.57
CA ILE A 86 -19.21 2.98 9.25
C ILE A 86 -19.72 3.92 10.34
N GLY A 87 -19.09 3.84 11.50
CA GLY A 87 -19.31 4.78 12.59
C GLY A 87 -18.45 6.03 12.43
N ARG A 88 -17.51 6.25 13.34
CA ARG A 88 -16.72 7.49 13.38
C ARG A 88 -15.35 7.33 12.73
N ILE A 89 -14.91 8.38 12.05
CA ILE A 89 -13.63 8.49 11.36
C ILE A 89 -12.66 9.29 12.22
N TYR A 90 -11.45 8.78 12.41
CA TYR A 90 -10.40 9.44 13.18
C TYR A 90 -9.11 9.54 12.38
N GLY A 91 -8.50 10.73 12.41
CA GLY A 91 -7.23 10.98 11.74
C GLY A 91 -6.25 11.74 12.63
N GLN A 92 -4.98 11.49 12.40
CA GLN A 92 -3.88 12.29 12.95
C GLN A 92 -3.05 12.85 11.80
N GLU A 93 -2.69 14.13 11.88
CA GLU A 93 -1.83 14.79 10.89
C GLU A 93 -0.92 15.81 11.56
N LEU A 94 0.37 15.69 11.30
CA LEU A 94 1.40 16.56 11.89
C LEU A 94 1.43 17.95 11.24
N ASN A 95 1.26 18.05 9.95
CA ASN A 95 1.33 19.30 9.21
C ASN A 95 0.01 20.08 9.30
N VAL A 96 0.06 21.32 9.78
CA VAL A 96 -1.15 22.12 10.00
C VAL A 96 -1.91 22.42 8.71
N THR A 97 -1.22 22.69 7.62
CA THR A 97 -1.84 22.96 6.32
C THR A 97 -2.58 21.73 5.80
N THR A 98 -1.92 20.58 5.87
CA THR A 98 -2.49 19.29 5.47
C THR A 98 -3.64 18.87 6.40
N TYR A 99 -3.52 19.14 7.70
CA TYR A 99 -4.60 18.97 8.67
C TYR A 99 -5.86 19.75 8.28
N ASN A 100 -5.71 21.01 7.90
CA ASN A 100 -6.83 21.82 7.44
C ASN A 100 -7.41 21.30 6.12
N LEU A 101 -6.56 20.85 5.22
CA LEU A 101 -6.97 20.20 3.97
C LEU A 101 -7.82 18.94 4.23
N ALA A 102 -7.41 18.10 5.16
CA ALA A 102 -8.16 16.90 5.55
C ALA A 102 -9.54 17.24 6.09
N ARG A 103 -9.65 18.24 6.97
CA ARG A 103 -10.94 18.68 7.52
C ARG A 103 -11.87 19.22 6.42
N MET A 104 -11.34 20.05 5.52
CA MET A 104 -12.09 20.55 4.39
C MET A 104 -12.57 19.41 3.48
N ASN A 105 -11.71 18.43 3.24
CA ASN A 105 -12.04 17.26 2.44
C ASN A 105 -13.19 16.45 3.05
N MET A 106 -13.24 16.27 4.36
CA MET A 106 -14.36 15.63 5.06
C MET A 106 -15.66 16.39 4.83
N ILE A 107 -15.64 17.70 5.03
CA ILE A 107 -16.83 18.56 4.88
C ILE A 107 -17.34 18.51 3.43
N LEU A 108 -16.45 18.63 2.45
CA LEU A 108 -16.83 18.63 1.02
C LEU A 108 -17.36 17.27 0.54
N HIS A 109 -17.04 16.18 1.26
CA HIS A 109 -17.64 14.86 1.01
C HIS A 109 -18.91 14.61 1.83
N GLY A 110 -19.45 15.62 2.49
CA GLY A 110 -20.69 15.50 3.26
C GLY A 110 -20.56 14.75 4.58
N VAL A 111 -19.36 14.59 5.10
CA VAL A 111 -19.15 13.99 6.41
C VAL A 111 -19.52 15.03 7.48
N LYS A 112 -20.46 14.68 8.34
CA LYS A 112 -20.90 15.57 9.42
C LYS A 112 -19.81 15.74 10.48
N ASP A 113 -19.79 16.90 11.10
CA ASP A 113 -18.83 17.23 12.16
C ASP A 113 -18.84 16.21 13.32
N SER A 114 -19.99 15.63 13.60
CA SER A 114 -20.15 14.57 14.62
C SER A 114 -19.62 13.20 14.16
N GLU A 115 -19.31 13.02 12.89
CA GLU A 115 -18.91 11.73 12.30
C GLU A 115 -17.40 11.60 12.10
N PHE A 116 -16.63 12.67 12.31
CA PHE A 116 -15.17 12.61 12.18
C PHE A 116 -14.47 13.47 13.24
N GLU A 117 -13.22 13.12 13.50
CA GLU A 117 -12.28 13.91 14.28
C GLU A 117 -10.89 13.78 13.70
N ILE A 118 -10.32 14.91 13.28
CA ILE A 118 -8.93 14.98 12.82
C ILE A 118 -8.15 15.75 13.87
N PHE A 119 -7.08 15.15 14.38
CA PHE A 119 -6.20 15.74 15.38
C PHE A 119 -4.91 16.24 14.73
N HIS A 120 -4.58 17.50 14.99
CA HIS A 120 -3.31 18.09 14.59
C HIS A 120 -2.22 17.72 15.61
N GLY A 121 -1.35 16.81 15.25
CA GLY A 121 -0.27 16.37 16.13
C GLY A 121 0.56 15.24 15.56
N ASP A 122 1.66 14.95 16.25
CA ASP A 122 2.60 13.91 15.89
C ASP A 122 2.18 12.56 16.52
N SER A 123 1.94 11.56 15.67
CA SER A 123 1.60 10.22 16.13
C SER A 123 2.74 9.54 16.90
N LEU A 124 3.99 9.90 16.62
CA LEU A 124 5.14 9.33 17.31
C LEU A 124 5.23 9.80 18.77
N THR A 125 4.96 11.08 19.03
CA THR A 125 4.89 11.63 20.40
C THR A 125 3.56 11.34 21.08
N ASN A 126 2.51 11.14 20.29
CA ASN A 126 1.18 10.71 20.73
C ASN A 126 0.55 11.62 21.81
N GLU A 127 0.40 12.89 21.46
CA GLU A 127 -0.15 13.91 22.38
C GLU A 127 -1.69 14.01 22.32
N TRP A 128 -2.34 13.25 21.48
CA TRP A 128 -3.80 13.25 21.36
C TRP A 128 -4.46 12.67 22.60
N PRO A 129 -5.22 13.47 23.38
CA PRO A 129 -5.81 12.99 24.63
C PRO A 129 -6.76 11.80 24.46
N PHE A 130 -7.43 11.72 23.32
CA PHE A 130 -8.32 10.60 23.00
C PHE A 130 -7.57 9.26 22.94
N LEU A 131 -6.36 9.24 22.38
CA LEU A 131 -5.51 8.05 22.33
C LEU A 131 -4.68 7.87 23.59
N ASN A 132 -4.07 8.95 24.06
CA ASN A 132 -3.16 8.93 25.21
C ASN A 132 -3.91 9.07 26.55
N ASN A 133 -4.96 8.27 26.72
CA ASN A 133 -5.72 8.26 27.96
C ASN A 133 -5.00 7.40 29.00
N PRO A 134 -4.66 7.94 30.19
CA PRO A 134 -3.99 7.17 31.23
C PRO A 134 -4.85 6.08 31.87
N ASN A 135 -6.16 6.10 31.66
CA ASN A 135 -7.05 5.07 32.19
C ASN A 135 -7.08 3.85 31.26
N PRO A 136 -6.48 2.71 31.65
CA PRO A 136 -6.42 1.52 30.79
C PRO A 136 -7.79 0.92 30.47
N THR A 137 -8.84 1.23 31.26
CA THR A 137 -10.21 0.75 30.98
C THR A 137 -10.90 1.55 29.88
N ASN A 138 -10.39 2.72 29.54
CA ASN A 138 -10.92 3.62 28.52
C ASN A 138 -9.99 3.73 27.31
N LYS A 139 -9.19 2.70 27.03
CA LYS A 139 -8.33 2.66 25.87
C LYS A 139 -9.14 2.80 24.58
N ALA A 140 -8.74 3.74 23.73
CA ALA A 140 -9.33 3.87 22.41
C ALA A 140 -8.98 2.64 21.57
N GLU A 141 -9.95 2.08 20.86
CA GLU A 141 -9.77 0.95 19.99
C GLU A 141 -10.46 1.19 18.64
N PHE A 142 -9.85 0.67 17.58
CA PHE A 142 -10.31 0.84 16.21
C PHE A 142 -10.48 -0.51 15.53
N ASP A 143 -11.59 -0.69 14.83
CA ASP A 143 -11.87 -1.90 14.07
C ASP A 143 -11.15 -1.93 12.71
N ALA A 144 -10.73 -0.77 12.25
CA ALA A 144 -9.87 -0.61 11.08
C ALA A 144 -8.80 0.43 11.34
N VAL A 145 -7.57 0.11 10.99
CA VAL A 145 -6.44 1.05 11.01
C VAL A 145 -5.78 1.00 9.65
N VAL A 146 -5.69 2.15 9.00
CA VAL A 146 -5.02 2.30 7.70
C VAL A 146 -4.00 3.42 7.80
N ALA A 147 -2.87 3.28 7.14
CA ALA A 147 -1.90 4.35 7.10
C ALA A 147 -0.93 4.22 5.93
N ASN A 148 -0.56 5.37 5.41
CA ASN A 148 0.56 5.58 4.51
C ASN A 148 1.51 6.59 5.18
N PRO A 149 2.29 6.17 6.20
CA PRO A 149 3.17 7.07 6.93
C PRO A 149 4.38 7.48 6.10
N PRO A 150 5.11 8.54 6.51
CA PRO A 150 6.37 8.90 5.87
C PRO A 150 7.36 7.75 5.89
N PHE A 151 7.96 7.43 4.73
CA PHE A 151 8.90 6.33 4.60
C PHE A 151 10.27 6.68 5.17
N SER A 152 10.85 5.77 5.96
CA SER A 152 12.19 5.88 6.51
C SER A 152 12.46 7.23 7.21
N LEU A 153 11.46 7.72 7.93
CA LEU A 153 11.55 8.98 8.65
C LEU A 153 12.57 8.87 9.79
N LYS A 154 13.53 9.76 9.81
CA LYS A 154 14.43 9.92 10.96
C LYS A 154 13.66 10.51 12.13
N TRP A 155 13.84 9.95 13.32
CA TRP A 155 13.19 10.41 14.52
C TRP A 155 14.13 10.36 15.72
N ALA A 156 13.73 10.97 16.84
CA ALA A 156 14.55 11.10 18.02
C ALA A 156 13.85 10.49 19.24
N PRO A 157 13.83 9.15 19.38
CA PRO A 157 13.29 8.53 20.58
C PRO A 157 14.14 8.91 21.80
N LYS A 158 13.46 9.15 22.90
CA LYS A 158 14.11 9.41 24.19
C LYS A 158 14.34 8.12 24.94
N GLU A 159 15.06 8.16 26.06
CA GLU A 159 15.24 6.99 26.91
C GLU A 159 13.90 6.42 27.40
N GLU A 160 12.96 7.30 27.77
CA GLU A 160 11.62 6.93 28.22
C GLU A 160 10.75 6.29 27.14
N THR A 161 11.09 6.46 25.89
CA THR A 161 10.34 5.87 24.76
C THR A 161 10.26 4.35 24.86
N ALA A 162 11.29 3.71 25.43
CA ALA A 162 11.30 2.26 25.65
C ALA A 162 10.20 1.78 26.61
N GLN A 163 9.67 2.67 27.46
CA GLN A 163 8.61 2.37 28.42
C GLN A 163 7.22 2.77 27.93
N ASP A 164 7.15 3.40 26.76
CA ASP A 164 5.87 3.69 26.12
C ASP A 164 5.09 2.39 25.90
N PHE A 165 3.81 2.37 26.27
CA PHE A 165 2.96 1.18 26.16
C PHE A 165 2.91 0.59 24.75
N ARG A 166 3.09 1.42 23.72
CA ARG A 166 3.10 0.97 22.33
C ARG A 166 4.33 0.16 21.98
N PHE A 167 5.47 0.43 22.65
CA PHE A 167 6.80 -0.08 22.26
C PHE A 167 7.41 -1.02 23.29
N GLN A 168 6.98 -0.98 24.54
CA GLN A 168 7.66 -1.70 25.64
C GLN A 168 7.79 -3.21 25.42
N ASN A 169 6.83 -3.85 24.74
CA ASN A 169 6.84 -5.28 24.48
C ASN A 169 7.58 -5.67 23.21
N TYR A 170 7.89 -4.71 22.34
CA TYR A 170 8.49 -4.98 21.01
C TYR A 170 9.88 -4.40 20.86
N GLY A 171 10.14 -3.27 21.47
CA GLY A 171 11.34 -2.48 21.29
C GLY A 171 11.09 -1.18 20.53
N VAL A 172 12.08 -0.32 20.56
CA VAL A 172 12.05 1.00 19.91
C VAL A 172 12.63 0.87 18.51
N ALA A 173 11.91 1.38 17.52
CA ALA A 173 12.40 1.44 16.15
C ALA A 173 13.69 2.27 16.05
N PRO A 174 14.59 1.97 15.11
CA PRO A 174 15.87 2.68 14.99
C PRO A 174 15.66 4.17 14.67
N LYS A 175 16.58 5.02 15.13
CA LYS A 175 16.56 6.47 14.87
C LYS A 175 16.57 6.81 13.38
N SER A 176 17.12 5.93 12.56
CA SER A 176 17.22 6.11 11.11
C SER A 176 15.91 5.87 10.36
N ALA A 177 14.95 5.16 10.98
CA ALA A 177 13.67 4.83 10.34
C ALA A 177 12.59 4.58 11.38
N ALA A 178 11.60 5.45 11.43
CA ALA A 178 10.44 5.33 12.32
C ALA A 178 9.37 4.33 11.82
N ASP A 179 9.61 3.63 10.73
CA ASP A 179 8.64 2.78 10.05
C ASP A 179 7.91 1.84 11.01
N PHE A 180 8.63 1.08 11.83
CA PHE A 180 8.00 0.20 12.82
C PHE A 180 7.43 0.92 14.05
N ALA A 181 7.86 2.14 14.35
CA ALA A 181 7.20 2.94 15.37
C ALA A 181 5.77 3.30 14.95
N PHE A 182 5.57 3.64 13.70
CA PHE A 182 4.24 3.85 13.13
C PHE A 182 3.38 2.57 13.14
N LEU A 183 3.96 1.45 12.75
CA LEU A 183 3.25 0.17 12.79
C LEU A 183 2.81 -0.18 14.21
N LEU A 184 3.70 -0.05 15.19
CA LEU A 184 3.39 -0.35 16.58
C LEU A 184 2.37 0.62 17.18
N HIS A 185 2.39 1.89 16.76
CA HIS A 185 1.37 2.86 17.13
C HIS A 185 -0.03 2.39 16.70
N GLY A 186 -0.19 2.05 15.41
CA GLY A 186 -1.45 1.55 14.89
C GLY A 186 -1.89 0.23 15.52
N LEU A 187 -0.95 -0.69 15.69
CA LEU A 187 -1.22 -1.99 16.30
C LEU A 187 -1.70 -1.87 17.75
N HIS A 188 -1.13 -0.93 18.51
CA HIS A 188 -1.52 -0.71 19.90
C HIS A 188 -3.00 -0.35 20.03
N TYR A 189 -3.54 0.43 19.11
CA TYR A 189 -4.94 0.87 19.10
C TYR A 189 -5.87 -0.03 18.27
N LEU A 190 -5.34 -1.07 17.63
CA LEU A 190 -6.16 -2.03 16.89
C LEU A 190 -6.99 -2.85 17.87
N SER A 191 -8.30 -2.93 17.60
CA SER A 191 -9.20 -3.78 18.37
C SER A 191 -8.90 -5.26 18.12
N LYS A 192 -9.37 -6.12 19.03
CA LYS A 192 -9.19 -7.58 18.92
C LYS A 192 -9.73 -8.12 17.60
N ASP A 193 -10.85 -7.62 17.12
CA ASP A 193 -11.51 -8.05 15.88
C ASP A 193 -11.21 -7.12 14.69
N GLY A 194 -10.22 -6.23 14.85
CA GLY A 194 -9.86 -5.27 13.84
C GLY A 194 -8.87 -5.79 12.80
N THR A 195 -8.80 -5.06 11.70
CA THR A 195 -7.79 -5.25 10.66
C THR A 195 -7.01 -3.97 10.46
N MET A 196 -5.68 -4.10 10.45
CA MET A 196 -4.76 -3.02 10.12
C MET A 196 -4.08 -3.30 8.78
N ALA A 197 -3.99 -2.29 7.93
CA ALA A 197 -3.21 -2.34 6.70
C ALA A 197 -2.34 -1.08 6.60
N ILE A 198 -1.04 -1.27 6.56
CA ILE A 198 -0.04 -0.18 6.54
C ILE A 198 0.89 -0.34 5.35
N ILE A 199 1.21 0.79 4.72
CA ILE A 199 2.20 0.85 3.64
C ILE A 199 3.56 1.18 4.23
N LEU A 200 4.56 0.35 3.95
CA LEU A 200 5.93 0.55 4.40
C LEU A 200 6.93 0.21 3.29
N PRO A 201 8.15 0.79 3.34
CA PRO A 201 9.22 0.37 2.43
C PRO A 201 9.68 -1.06 2.73
N HIS A 202 10.19 -1.76 1.72
CA HIS A 202 10.61 -3.16 1.83
C HIS A 202 11.70 -3.41 2.88
N GLY A 203 12.51 -2.40 3.21
CA GLY A 203 13.59 -2.53 4.16
C GLY A 203 13.19 -3.11 5.51
N VAL A 204 12.00 -2.80 6.00
CA VAL A 204 11.47 -3.33 7.28
C VAL A 204 11.32 -4.85 7.27
N LEU A 205 11.22 -5.46 6.10
CA LEU A 205 11.04 -6.91 5.95
C LEU A 205 12.32 -7.70 6.19
N PHE A 206 13.49 -7.07 6.03
CA PHE A 206 14.76 -7.80 6.07
C PHE A 206 15.90 -7.14 6.85
N ARG A 207 15.80 -5.85 7.23
CA ARG A 207 16.86 -5.22 8.01
C ARG A 207 17.03 -5.87 9.39
N GLY A 208 18.26 -5.93 9.85
CA GLY A 208 18.61 -6.51 11.14
C GLY A 208 18.41 -5.57 12.33
N GLY A 209 19.05 -5.86 13.46
CA GLY A 209 19.02 -5.02 14.64
C GLY A 209 17.64 -4.88 15.29
N ALA A 210 17.27 -3.68 15.65
CA ALA A 210 15.99 -3.38 16.30
C ALA A 210 14.78 -3.80 15.46
N GLU A 211 14.85 -3.63 14.15
CA GLU A 211 13.75 -4.02 13.25
C GLU A 211 13.58 -5.54 13.19
N ARG A 212 14.67 -6.30 13.22
CA ARG A 212 14.58 -7.77 13.33
C ARG A 212 13.91 -8.19 14.64
N ALA A 213 14.29 -7.59 15.76
CA ALA A 213 13.70 -7.92 17.06
C ALA A 213 12.20 -7.64 17.10
N ILE A 214 11.77 -6.52 16.58
CA ILE A 214 10.34 -6.15 16.47
C ILE A 214 9.60 -7.14 15.56
N ARG A 215 10.15 -7.44 14.40
CA ARG A 215 9.59 -8.37 13.42
C ARG A 215 9.42 -9.77 14.00
N LYS A 216 10.45 -10.28 14.68
CA LYS A 216 10.42 -11.56 15.37
C LYS A 216 9.28 -11.63 16.37
N LYS A 217 9.15 -10.61 17.23
CA LYS A 217 8.12 -10.58 18.26
C LYS A 217 6.71 -10.51 17.67
N LEU A 218 6.50 -9.70 16.62
CA LEU A 218 5.23 -9.64 15.91
C LEU A 218 4.84 -10.98 15.30
N LEU A 219 5.80 -11.72 14.76
CA LEU A 219 5.58 -13.05 14.19
C LEU A 219 5.28 -14.08 15.27
N GLU A 220 6.01 -14.06 16.39
CA GLU A 220 5.76 -14.94 17.54
C GLU A 220 4.37 -14.71 18.16
N ASP A 221 3.90 -13.45 18.19
CA ASP A 221 2.56 -13.11 18.66
C ASP A 221 1.47 -13.45 17.62
N GLY A 222 1.86 -13.79 16.39
CA GLY A 222 0.95 -14.19 15.32
C GLY A 222 0.15 -13.02 14.71
N TYR A 223 0.65 -11.79 14.80
CA TYR A 223 -0.10 -10.62 14.35
C TYR A 223 0.09 -10.26 12.88
N ILE A 224 1.17 -10.71 12.25
CA ILE A 224 1.39 -10.48 10.82
C ILE A 224 0.60 -11.51 10.01
N ASP A 225 -0.39 -11.03 9.28
CA ASP A 225 -1.29 -11.87 8.48
C ASP A 225 -0.84 -12.03 7.03
N THR A 226 -0.56 -10.93 6.38
CA THR A 226 -0.28 -10.88 4.94
C THR A 226 0.74 -9.80 4.63
N ILE A 227 1.61 -10.08 3.68
CA ILE A 227 2.57 -9.13 3.12
C ILE A 227 2.36 -9.06 1.62
N ILE A 228 2.13 -7.87 1.09
CA ILE A 228 1.84 -7.63 -0.32
C ILE A 228 2.93 -6.72 -0.88
N GLY A 229 3.70 -7.23 -1.83
CA GLY A 229 4.67 -6.44 -2.58
C GLY A 229 3.98 -5.75 -3.76
N LEU A 230 4.10 -4.43 -3.83
CA LEU A 230 3.50 -3.62 -4.90
C LEU A 230 4.54 -3.28 -5.98
N PRO A 231 4.09 -2.95 -7.20
CA PRO A 231 4.97 -2.40 -8.22
C PRO A 231 5.68 -1.13 -7.76
N SER A 232 6.89 -0.88 -8.28
CA SER A 232 7.58 0.38 -8.09
C SER A 232 6.87 1.53 -8.81
N LYS A 233 7.24 2.77 -8.47
CA LYS A 233 6.78 4.00 -9.15
C LYS A 233 5.26 4.18 -9.19
N LEU A 234 4.57 3.77 -8.14
CA LEU A 234 3.13 4.02 -7.97
C LEU A 234 2.84 5.36 -7.29
N PHE A 235 3.78 5.86 -6.49
CA PHE A 235 3.63 7.09 -5.72
C PHE A 235 4.20 8.28 -6.48
N TYR A 236 3.60 9.47 -6.28
CA TYR A 236 4.11 10.73 -6.83
C TYR A 236 5.40 11.20 -6.12
N SER A 237 5.56 10.85 -4.84
CA SER A 237 6.66 11.31 -3.99
C SER A 237 7.94 10.48 -4.11
N THR A 238 7.85 9.24 -4.56
CA THR A 238 8.98 8.32 -4.60
C THR A 238 8.82 7.23 -5.65
N GLY A 239 9.93 6.80 -6.23
CA GLY A 239 9.97 5.62 -7.10
C GLY A 239 10.27 4.30 -6.37
N ILE A 240 10.49 4.33 -5.04
CA ILE A 240 10.83 3.12 -4.28
C ILE A 240 9.67 2.14 -4.27
N PRO A 241 9.93 0.84 -4.45
CA PRO A 241 8.88 -0.17 -4.25
C PRO A 241 8.50 -0.24 -2.76
N VAL A 242 7.20 -0.41 -2.51
CA VAL A 242 6.64 -0.50 -1.17
C VAL A 242 5.84 -1.78 -1.01
N CYS A 243 5.59 -2.14 0.24
CA CYS A 243 4.74 -3.27 0.59
C CYS A 243 3.57 -2.82 1.47
N ILE A 244 2.52 -3.62 1.48
CA ILE A 244 1.43 -3.52 2.45
C ILE A 244 1.63 -4.65 3.45
N ILE A 245 1.62 -4.32 4.73
CA ILE A 245 1.58 -5.30 5.82
C ILE A 245 0.18 -5.27 6.43
N VAL A 246 -0.46 -6.43 6.46
CA VAL A 246 -1.76 -6.61 7.10
C VAL A 246 -1.57 -7.29 8.44
N LEU A 247 -2.11 -6.67 9.50
CA LEU A 247 -2.01 -7.16 10.87
C LEU A 247 -3.40 -7.39 11.46
N LYS A 248 -3.50 -8.44 12.27
CA LYS A 248 -4.73 -8.80 13.00
C LYS A 248 -4.35 -9.46 14.31
N LYS A 249 -5.19 -9.25 15.35
CA LYS A 249 -5.03 -9.89 16.66
C LYS A 249 -5.89 -11.15 16.84
N CYS A 250 -6.88 -11.36 15.96
CA CYS A 250 -7.85 -12.46 16.04
C CYS A 250 -7.46 -13.68 15.18
N ARG A 251 -6.25 -13.78 14.72
CA ARG A 251 -5.82 -14.84 13.79
C ARG A 251 -5.79 -16.21 14.44
N THR A 252 -6.29 -17.21 13.72
CA THR A 252 -6.16 -18.62 14.05
C THR A 252 -5.17 -19.36 13.15
N ALA A 253 -4.79 -18.76 12.00
CA ALA A 253 -3.80 -19.31 11.09
C ALA A 253 -2.38 -19.17 11.66
N ASP A 254 -1.55 -20.18 11.42
CA ASP A 254 -0.13 -20.24 11.83
C ASP A 254 0.82 -19.92 10.67
N ASP A 255 0.29 -19.43 9.56
CA ASP A 255 1.04 -19.04 8.37
C ASP A 255 0.93 -17.55 8.09
N VAL A 256 1.80 -17.06 7.20
CA VAL A 256 1.76 -15.71 6.65
C VAL A 256 1.56 -15.82 5.15
N LEU A 257 0.60 -15.07 4.61
CA LEU A 257 0.39 -15.00 3.17
C LEU A 257 1.32 -13.95 2.55
N PHE A 258 2.11 -14.37 1.57
CA PHE A 258 2.93 -13.47 0.75
C PHE A 258 2.29 -13.32 -0.63
N ILE A 259 2.08 -12.09 -1.07
CA ILE A 259 1.59 -11.76 -2.40
C ILE A 259 2.62 -10.88 -3.09
N ASP A 260 3.16 -11.34 -4.21
CA ASP A 260 4.06 -10.55 -5.04
C ASP A 260 3.32 -9.99 -6.25
N ALA A 261 2.83 -8.77 -6.11
CA ALA A 261 2.15 -8.05 -7.19
C ALA A 261 3.09 -7.08 -7.94
N SER A 262 4.40 -7.18 -7.72
CA SER A 262 5.39 -6.22 -8.22
C SER A 262 5.49 -6.14 -9.75
N ARG A 263 5.01 -7.17 -10.46
CA ARG A 263 5.07 -7.24 -11.93
C ARG A 263 3.73 -6.93 -12.61
N ASP A 264 2.68 -6.73 -11.83
CA ASP A 264 1.32 -6.54 -12.34
C ASP A 264 0.97 -5.05 -12.39
N PHE A 265 1.32 -4.41 -13.49
CA PHE A 265 1.08 -2.99 -13.70
C PHE A 265 1.11 -2.63 -15.20
N ALA A 266 0.63 -1.44 -15.52
CA ALA A 266 0.87 -0.79 -16.80
C ALA A 266 1.79 0.42 -16.59
N LYS A 267 2.64 0.68 -17.57
CA LYS A 267 3.47 1.90 -17.58
C LYS A 267 2.63 3.08 -18.06
N ASP A 268 2.77 4.21 -17.37
CA ASP A 268 2.12 5.46 -17.72
C ASP A 268 3.11 6.61 -17.52
N LYS A 269 3.67 7.13 -18.61
CA LYS A 269 4.68 8.19 -18.59
C LYS A 269 5.83 7.88 -17.62
N LYS A 270 5.97 8.69 -16.55
CA LYS A 270 7.02 8.53 -15.53
C LYS A 270 6.63 7.59 -14.38
N GLN A 271 5.40 7.11 -14.37
CA GLN A 271 4.86 6.30 -13.30
C GLN A 271 4.31 4.99 -13.81
N ASN A 272 4.20 4.02 -12.90
CA ASN A 272 3.43 2.82 -13.12
C ASN A 272 2.04 3.02 -12.54
N ARG A 273 1.05 2.34 -13.11
CA ARG A 273 -0.31 2.31 -12.58
C ARG A 273 -0.80 0.88 -12.41
N LEU A 274 -1.58 0.62 -11.40
CA LEU A 274 -2.31 -0.61 -11.27
C LEU A 274 -3.45 -0.64 -12.30
N ARG A 275 -3.58 -1.75 -13.01
CA ARG A 275 -4.63 -1.93 -14.01
C ARG A 275 -5.97 -2.22 -13.32
N MET A 276 -7.04 -1.66 -13.86
CA MET A 276 -8.37 -1.69 -13.24
C MET A 276 -9.40 -2.46 -14.08
N GLY A 277 -8.96 -3.26 -15.05
CA GLY A 277 -9.81 -4.07 -15.90
C GLY A 277 -10.51 -3.29 -17.03
N GLN A 278 -10.08 -2.07 -17.31
CA GLN A 278 -10.64 -1.26 -18.40
C GLN A 278 -10.11 -1.73 -19.75
N ASN A 279 -10.94 -1.66 -20.81
CA ASN A 279 -10.56 -1.97 -22.18
C ASN A 279 -9.92 -3.38 -22.35
N GLY A 280 -10.39 -4.37 -21.58
CA GLY A 280 -9.89 -5.74 -21.66
C GLY A 280 -8.56 -5.99 -20.96
N GLU A 281 -7.99 -5.00 -20.25
CA GLU A 281 -6.80 -5.20 -19.43
C GLU A 281 -7.13 -6.03 -18.18
N PRO A 282 -6.14 -6.70 -17.57
CA PRO A 282 -6.33 -7.34 -16.26
C PRO A 282 -6.74 -6.35 -15.18
N ASN A 283 -7.35 -6.85 -14.10
CA ASN A 283 -7.62 -6.06 -12.91
C ASN A 283 -6.63 -6.46 -11.81
N ASP A 284 -5.58 -5.66 -11.63
CA ASP A 284 -4.52 -5.94 -10.67
C ASP A 284 -4.98 -5.81 -9.23
N ILE A 285 -5.92 -4.89 -8.97
CA ILE A 285 -6.50 -4.69 -7.64
C ILE A 285 -7.34 -5.89 -7.24
N ASP A 286 -8.24 -6.34 -8.12
CA ASP A 286 -9.09 -7.52 -7.86
C ASP A 286 -8.25 -8.78 -7.65
N LYS A 287 -7.14 -8.92 -8.38
CA LYS A 287 -6.23 -10.06 -8.22
C LYS A 287 -5.59 -10.09 -6.82
N ILE A 288 -5.14 -8.93 -6.32
CA ILE A 288 -4.59 -8.80 -4.97
C ILE A 288 -5.67 -9.12 -3.93
N ILE A 289 -6.84 -8.50 -4.05
CA ILE A 289 -7.93 -8.67 -3.08
C ILE A 289 -8.43 -10.11 -3.06
N ASP A 290 -8.60 -10.74 -4.21
CA ASP A 290 -9.02 -12.14 -4.30
C ASP A 290 -8.01 -13.08 -3.63
N ALA A 291 -6.73 -12.90 -3.88
CA ALA A 291 -5.67 -13.67 -3.23
C ALA A 291 -5.67 -13.48 -1.71
N TYR A 292 -5.85 -12.25 -1.23
CA TYR A 292 -5.96 -11.95 0.20
C TYR A 292 -7.23 -12.56 0.82
N GLN A 293 -8.38 -12.31 0.21
CA GLN A 293 -9.69 -12.70 0.75
C GLN A 293 -9.81 -14.21 0.93
N TYR A 294 -9.39 -14.98 -0.07
CA TYR A 294 -9.48 -16.43 -0.07
C TYR A 294 -8.19 -17.13 0.33
N ARG A 295 -7.18 -16.38 0.72
CA ARG A 295 -5.86 -16.86 1.15
C ARG A 295 -5.29 -17.89 0.16
N ARG A 296 -5.27 -17.49 -1.10
CA ARG A 296 -4.91 -18.38 -2.22
C ARG A 296 -3.41 -18.59 -2.33
N GLU A 297 -3.04 -19.80 -2.76
CA GLU A 297 -1.72 -20.08 -3.31
C GLU A 297 -1.80 -20.05 -4.84
N ILE A 298 -0.98 -19.20 -5.44
CA ILE A 298 -0.92 -18.99 -6.89
C ILE A 298 0.54 -19.01 -7.29
N ASP A 299 0.90 -19.90 -8.23
CA ASP A 299 2.27 -20.00 -8.73
C ASP A 299 2.83 -18.64 -9.15
N LYS A 300 4.08 -18.33 -8.73
CA LYS A 300 4.79 -17.08 -9.01
C LYS A 300 4.10 -15.78 -8.52
N TYR A 301 3.08 -15.89 -7.68
CA TYR A 301 2.30 -14.74 -7.24
C TYR A 301 1.99 -14.74 -5.74
N ALA A 302 1.43 -15.82 -5.20
CA ALA A 302 1.01 -15.86 -3.81
C ALA A 302 1.34 -17.21 -3.17
N ARG A 303 1.84 -17.15 -1.92
CA ARG A 303 2.19 -18.35 -1.17
C ARG A 303 1.90 -18.17 0.31
N ARG A 304 1.36 -19.21 0.93
CA ARG A 304 1.18 -19.33 2.37
C ARG A 304 2.45 -19.95 2.97
N VAL A 305 3.10 -19.23 3.86
CA VAL A 305 4.39 -19.63 4.44
C VAL A 305 4.22 -19.90 5.92
N THR A 306 4.64 -21.08 6.38
CA THR A 306 4.52 -21.47 7.77
C THR A 306 5.46 -20.66 8.67
N PHE A 307 5.12 -20.53 9.94
CA PHE A 307 5.99 -19.91 10.94
C PHE A 307 7.35 -20.61 10.99
N ASP A 308 7.39 -21.93 10.90
CA ASP A 308 8.65 -22.71 10.95
C ASP A 308 9.60 -22.34 9.80
N GLU A 309 9.07 -22.14 8.59
CA GLU A 309 9.89 -21.71 7.45
C GLU A 309 10.43 -20.29 7.66
N ILE A 310 9.60 -19.38 8.18
CA ILE A 310 10.02 -18.01 8.49
C ILE A 310 11.10 -18.01 9.58
N GLN A 311 10.92 -18.79 10.61
CA GLN A 311 11.90 -18.96 11.68
C GLN A 311 13.23 -19.50 11.14
N THR A 312 13.20 -20.48 10.26
CA THR A 312 14.39 -21.05 9.60
C THR A 312 15.12 -20.00 8.76
N ASN A 313 14.41 -19.05 8.19
CA ASN A 313 14.97 -17.90 7.48
C ASN A 313 15.30 -16.72 8.39
N ASP A 314 15.47 -16.94 9.67
CA ASP A 314 15.82 -15.92 10.67
C ASP A 314 14.85 -14.75 10.73
N TYR A 315 13.56 -15.05 10.62
CA TYR A 315 12.47 -14.05 10.64
C TYR A 315 12.56 -12.99 9.53
N ASN A 316 13.28 -13.31 8.46
CA ASN A 316 13.36 -12.49 7.27
C ASN A 316 12.07 -12.66 6.49
N LEU A 317 11.45 -11.54 6.12
CA LEU A 317 10.18 -11.50 5.39
C LEU A 317 10.34 -10.96 3.97
N ASN A 318 11.55 -10.97 3.43
CA ASN A 318 11.79 -10.51 2.07
C ASN A 318 11.03 -11.39 1.07
N ILE A 319 10.13 -10.80 0.32
CA ILE A 319 9.15 -11.50 -0.52
C ILE A 319 9.79 -12.50 -1.50
N PRO A 320 10.89 -12.16 -2.23
CA PRO A 320 11.53 -13.09 -3.15
C PRO A 320 12.04 -14.40 -2.54
N ARG A 321 12.23 -14.46 -1.23
CA ARG A 321 12.58 -15.71 -0.53
C ARG A 321 11.46 -16.74 -0.54
N TYR A 322 10.22 -16.28 -0.65
CA TYR A 322 9.02 -17.11 -0.49
C TYR A 322 8.20 -17.24 -1.76
N VAL A 323 8.22 -16.22 -2.60
CA VAL A 323 7.53 -16.21 -3.89
C VAL A 323 8.58 -16.11 -4.98
N ASP A 324 8.82 -17.24 -5.65
CA ASP A 324 9.77 -17.30 -6.77
C ASP A 324 9.07 -16.85 -8.05
N THR A 325 9.46 -15.68 -8.53
CA THR A 325 8.94 -15.10 -9.77
C THR A 325 9.81 -15.41 -10.98
N PHE A 326 10.83 -16.26 -10.82
CA PHE A 326 11.72 -16.66 -11.90
C PHE A 326 10.93 -17.37 -12.99
N GLU A 327 10.95 -16.82 -14.19
CA GLU A 327 10.50 -17.49 -15.40
C GLU A 327 11.74 -18.06 -16.07
N GLU A 328 11.72 -19.36 -16.39
CA GLU A 328 12.73 -19.94 -17.26
C GLU A 328 12.69 -19.16 -18.56
N GLU A 329 13.80 -18.50 -18.90
CA GLU A 329 13.94 -17.92 -20.24
C GLU A 329 13.79 -19.07 -21.24
N GLU A 330 12.87 -18.92 -22.19
CA GLU A 330 12.80 -19.84 -23.32
C GLU A 330 14.20 -19.91 -23.93
N GLU A 331 14.72 -21.13 -24.05
CA GLU A 331 16.01 -21.33 -24.74
C GLU A 331 15.91 -20.66 -26.11
N ILE A 332 16.71 -19.62 -26.29
CA ILE A 332 16.79 -18.93 -27.59
C ILE A 332 17.42 -19.93 -28.56
N ASP A 333 16.65 -20.38 -29.52
CA ASP A 333 17.18 -21.17 -30.64
C ASP A 333 18.03 -20.25 -31.51
N ILE A 334 19.33 -20.26 -31.23
CA ILE A 334 20.33 -19.41 -31.90
C ILE A 334 20.32 -19.69 -33.43
N GLN A 335 20.09 -20.93 -33.86
CA GLN A 335 20.05 -21.25 -35.26
C GLN A 335 18.83 -20.66 -35.96
N ALA A 336 17.66 -20.69 -35.32
CA ALA A 336 16.45 -20.08 -35.84
C ALA A 336 16.60 -18.55 -35.94
N VAL A 337 17.21 -17.91 -34.93
CA VAL A 337 17.48 -16.47 -34.93
C VAL A 337 18.47 -16.10 -36.03
N MET A 338 19.55 -16.86 -36.21
CA MET A 338 20.52 -16.63 -37.26
C MET A 338 19.93 -16.83 -38.65
N GLY A 339 19.07 -17.82 -38.86
CA GLY A 339 18.32 -18.02 -40.10
C GLY A 339 17.42 -16.83 -40.45
N LYS A 340 16.77 -16.25 -39.41
CA LYS A 340 15.95 -15.07 -39.60
C LYS A 340 16.75 -13.80 -39.88
N ILE A 341 17.94 -13.66 -39.31
CA ILE A 341 18.87 -12.57 -39.63
C ILE A 341 19.33 -12.68 -41.10
N GLU A 342 19.72 -13.85 -41.54
CA GLU A 342 20.12 -14.09 -42.96
C GLU A 342 18.98 -13.76 -43.93
N GLU A 343 17.76 -14.15 -43.60
CA GLU A 343 16.57 -13.84 -44.41
C GLU A 343 16.34 -12.32 -44.48
N LEU A 344 16.46 -11.62 -43.37
CA LEU A 344 16.32 -10.16 -43.30
C LEU A 344 17.42 -9.43 -44.05
N GLU A 345 18.67 -9.92 -43.99
CA GLU A 345 19.79 -9.35 -44.74
C GLU A 345 19.61 -9.54 -46.26
N THR A 346 19.15 -10.68 -46.69
CA THR A 346 18.84 -10.93 -48.11
C THR A 346 17.73 -10.00 -48.58
N ARG A 347 16.67 -9.85 -47.80
CA ARG A 347 15.57 -8.94 -48.10
C ARG A 347 16.00 -7.50 -48.17
N ARG A 348 16.88 -7.08 -47.27
CA ARG A 348 17.49 -5.75 -47.26
C ARG A 348 18.29 -5.53 -48.54
N ALA A 349 19.16 -6.47 -48.94
CA ALA A 349 19.96 -6.37 -50.16
C ALA A 349 19.09 -6.23 -51.41
N ASP A 350 17.98 -6.98 -51.49
CA ASP A 350 17.03 -6.89 -52.60
C ASP A 350 16.32 -5.52 -52.63
N LEU A 351 15.94 -5.00 -51.49
CA LEU A 351 15.35 -3.67 -51.39
C LEU A 351 16.32 -2.58 -51.78
N ASP A 352 17.58 -2.69 -51.37
CA ASP A 352 18.64 -1.73 -51.75
C ASP A 352 18.86 -1.73 -53.26
N LYS A 353 18.83 -2.89 -53.91
CA LYS A 353 18.89 -2.99 -55.39
C LYS A 353 17.71 -2.30 -56.08
N GLN A 354 16.50 -2.51 -55.57
CA GLN A 354 15.29 -1.87 -56.09
C GLN A 354 15.36 -0.33 -55.93
N ILE A 355 15.81 0.15 -54.77
CA ILE A 355 15.99 1.56 -54.52
C ILE A 355 17.01 2.14 -55.51
N ASN A 356 18.13 1.48 -55.72
CA ASN A 356 19.15 1.92 -56.68
C ASN A 356 18.62 1.99 -58.11
N VAL A 357 17.80 1.05 -58.54
CA VAL A 357 17.16 1.11 -59.87
C VAL A 357 16.26 2.35 -59.99
N TYR A 358 15.42 2.62 -58.98
CA TYR A 358 14.59 3.83 -58.99
C TYR A 358 15.38 5.11 -58.95
N LEU A 359 16.47 5.17 -58.17
CA LEU A 359 17.35 6.36 -58.10
C LEU A 359 18.03 6.65 -59.42
N ARG A 360 18.41 5.59 -60.20
CA ARG A 360 18.95 5.74 -61.55
C ARG A 360 17.90 6.21 -62.54
N GLU A 361 16.69 5.68 -62.50
CA GLU A 361 15.56 6.09 -63.33
C GLU A 361 15.23 7.60 -63.08
N LEU A 362 15.37 8.06 -61.85
CA LEU A 362 15.18 9.46 -61.49
C LEU A 362 16.38 10.35 -61.78
N GLY A 363 17.52 9.77 -62.23
CA GLY A 363 18.73 10.51 -62.52
C GLY A 363 19.47 11.04 -61.28
N LEU A 364 19.21 10.50 -60.08
CA LEU A 364 19.82 10.92 -58.84
C LEU A 364 21.15 10.25 -58.53
N ILE A 365 21.45 9.11 -59.19
CA ILE A 365 22.72 8.42 -59.15
C ILE A 365 23.08 7.95 -60.56
N GLN A 366 24.40 7.77 -60.87
CA GLN A 366 24.91 7.27 -62.14
C GLN A 366 24.88 5.73 -62.23
#